data_0899dd46bcd80be99b8d35cac0c654a2
#
_entry.id   0899dd46bcd80be99b8d35cac0c654a2
#
_cell.length_a   1.000
_cell.length_b   1.000
_cell.length_c   1.000
_cell.angle_alpha   90.00
_cell.angle_beta   90.00
_cell.angle_gamma   90.00
#
_symmetry.space_group_name_H-M   'P 1'
#
loop_
_entity.id
_entity.type
_entity.pdbx_description
1 polymer ?
#
loop_
_entity_poly.entity_id
_entity_poly.type
_entity_poly.pdbx_seq_one_letter_code
_entity_poly.pdbx_strand_id
1 'polypeptide(L)'
;RLDGKRKEAVEVNAKIDKLLLAINSAYESLVERKTDFDAKAIKDLFQCSADTQMTLLKQLDAIIADIESRIGIDYKKGTLPNYQYTRLTLGLFVKKRYGTDDVAFGELDEQFIREYMDFCLDERGLALDTVRHYLAILKKTCRIAFKAGHSERYHFMHFKLPQKKENPPKALTREDFLKIRDLEIPERRKSLALTRDLFLFACYTGTAYADIFTLTCRMCSRCLLRELQQLSFWELCRKELLPKPAF
;
A
#
# COMPACT_ATOMS: atom_id res chain seq x y z
N ARG A 1 -13.80 -33.18 24.86
CA ARG A 1 -14.88 -32.86 23.90
C ARG A 1 -16.12 -32.42 24.68
N LEU A 2 -16.81 -31.43 24.16
CA LEU A 2 -18.07 -30.97 24.74
C LEU A 2 -19.21 -31.80 24.16
N ASP A 3 -20.08 -32.34 25.08
CA ASP A 3 -21.31 -33.02 24.69
C ASP A 3 -22.37 -31.98 24.34
N GLY A 4 -22.93 -32.08 23.15
CA GLY A 4 -24.06 -31.27 22.73
C GLY A 4 -24.07 -30.89 21.27
N LYS A 5 -25.30 -30.78 20.74
CA LYS A 5 -25.59 -30.32 19.38
C LYS A 5 -25.63 -28.78 19.24
N ARG A 6 -25.22 -28.04 20.27
CA ARG A 6 -25.15 -26.56 20.21
C ARG A 6 -24.02 -26.13 19.25
N LYS A 7 -24.25 -25.09 18.46
CA LYS A 7 -23.28 -24.56 17.49
C LYS A 7 -21.93 -24.31 18.14
N GLU A 8 -21.89 -23.76 19.33
CA GLU A 8 -20.67 -23.51 20.12
C GLU A 8 -19.87 -24.77 20.42
N ALA A 9 -20.57 -25.87 20.81
CA ALA A 9 -19.92 -27.16 21.09
C ALA A 9 -19.30 -27.75 19.81
N VAL A 10 -19.94 -27.60 18.66
CA VAL A 10 -19.45 -28.07 17.36
C VAL A 10 -18.20 -27.27 16.96
N GLU A 11 -18.20 -25.94 17.14
CA GLU A 11 -17.06 -25.09 16.83
C GLU A 11 -15.85 -25.40 17.74
N VAL A 12 -16.09 -25.57 19.03
CA VAL A 12 -15.01 -25.94 19.98
C VAL A 12 -14.45 -27.32 19.65
N ASN A 13 -15.29 -28.29 19.36
CA ASN A 13 -14.85 -29.64 18.99
C ASN A 13 -14.07 -29.62 17.67
N ALA A 14 -14.47 -28.82 16.67
CA ALA A 14 -13.72 -28.64 15.43
C ALA A 14 -12.33 -28.01 15.66
N LYS A 15 -12.21 -27.08 16.60
CA LYS A 15 -10.91 -26.52 17.01
C LYS A 15 -10.04 -27.57 17.69
N ILE A 16 -10.60 -28.39 18.57
CA ILE A 16 -9.89 -29.50 19.23
C ILE A 16 -9.41 -30.53 18.19
N ASP A 17 -10.25 -30.89 17.22
CA ASP A 17 -9.86 -31.84 16.17
C ASP A 17 -8.71 -31.29 15.28
N LYS A 18 -8.73 -30.00 14.96
CA LYS A 18 -7.61 -29.35 14.26
C LYS A 18 -6.30 -29.39 15.06
N LEU A 19 -6.36 -29.13 16.38
CA LEU A 19 -5.20 -29.20 17.26
C LEU A 19 -4.64 -30.63 17.33
N LEU A 20 -5.51 -31.64 17.43
CA LEU A 20 -5.10 -33.04 17.46
C LEU A 20 -4.43 -33.46 16.15
N LEU A 21 -4.95 -33.02 15.00
CA LEU A 21 -4.34 -33.27 13.69
C LEU A 21 -2.93 -32.65 13.61
N ALA A 22 -2.78 -31.41 14.07
CA ALA A 22 -1.48 -30.72 14.05
C ALA A 22 -0.45 -31.40 14.99
N ILE A 23 -0.86 -31.85 16.18
CA ILE A 23 -0.02 -32.59 17.10
C ILE A 23 0.39 -33.95 16.49
N ASN A 24 -0.56 -34.67 15.88
CA ASN A 24 -0.26 -35.93 15.23
C ASN A 24 0.71 -35.74 14.05
N SER A 25 0.55 -34.71 13.25
CA SER A 25 1.49 -34.38 12.17
C SER A 25 2.91 -34.07 12.69
N ALA A 26 3.01 -33.33 13.79
CA ALA A 26 4.30 -33.10 14.45
C ALA A 26 4.92 -34.38 14.98
N TYR A 27 4.11 -35.28 15.55
CA TYR A 27 4.55 -36.60 16.03
C TYR A 27 5.06 -37.46 14.85
N GLU A 28 4.29 -37.57 13.77
CA GLU A 28 4.68 -38.34 12.56
C GLU A 28 5.98 -37.85 11.98
N SER A 29 6.20 -36.53 11.90
CA SER A 29 7.44 -35.95 11.38
C SER A 29 8.66 -36.27 12.24
N LEU A 30 8.49 -36.45 13.56
CA LEU A 30 9.57 -36.89 14.46
C LEU A 30 9.85 -38.39 14.32
N VAL A 31 8.81 -39.20 14.17
CA VAL A 31 8.94 -40.65 13.92
C VAL A 31 9.68 -40.91 12.63
N GLU A 32 9.37 -40.18 11.55
CA GLU A 32 10.08 -40.32 10.25
C GLU A 32 11.56 -39.98 10.35
N ARG A 33 11.93 -39.04 11.22
CA ARG A 33 13.34 -38.67 11.47
C ARG A 33 14.14 -39.71 12.26
N LYS A 34 13.51 -40.79 12.77
CA LYS A 34 14.11 -41.87 13.54
C LYS A 34 14.99 -41.38 14.72
N THR A 35 14.61 -40.30 15.34
CA THR A 35 15.27 -39.73 16.52
C THR A 35 14.48 -40.10 17.76
N ASP A 36 15.16 -40.45 18.87
CA ASP A 36 14.49 -40.53 20.16
C ASP A 36 14.00 -39.14 20.56
N PHE A 37 12.72 -39.01 20.86
CA PHE A 37 12.13 -37.73 21.19
C PHE A 37 11.24 -37.84 22.46
N ASP A 38 11.22 -36.74 23.21
CA ASP A 38 10.36 -36.58 24.38
C ASP A 38 9.11 -35.78 24.02
N ALA A 39 8.09 -35.83 24.85
CA ALA A 39 6.86 -35.02 24.73
C ALA A 39 7.16 -33.53 24.60
N LYS A 40 8.28 -33.06 25.14
CA LYS A 40 8.76 -31.69 24.97
C LYS A 40 9.16 -31.39 23.53
N ALA A 41 9.80 -32.31 22.82
CA ALA A 41 10.17 -32.15 21.43
C ALA A 41 8.94 -32.04 20.51
N ILE A 42 7.87 -32.80 20.79
CA ILE A 42 6.60 -32.68 20.06
C ILE A 42 5.99 -31.29 20.30
N LYS A 43 5.98 -30.82 21.54
CA LYS A 43 5.48 -29.50 21.91
C LYS A 43 6.26 -28.39 21.24
N ASP A 44 7.59 -28.47 21.25
CA ASP A 44 8.48 -27.47 20.66
C ASP A 44 8.30 -27.44 19.13
N LEU A 45 8.15 -28.59 18.49
CA LEU A 45 7.90 -28.70 17.04
C LEU A 45 6.51 -28.19 16.66
N PHE A 46 5.51 -28.48 17.49
CA PHE A 46 4.16 -27.94 17.33
C PHE A 46 4.15 -26.40 17.51
N GLN A 47 4.84 -25.88 18.54
CA GLN A 47 4.96 -24.46 18.76
C GLN A 47 5.80 -23.77 17.67
N CYS A 48 6.92 -24.35 17.23
CA CYS A 48 7.69 -23.87 16.10
C CYS A 48 6.86 -23.84 14.79
N SER A 49 6.05 -24.89 14.54
CA SER A 49 5.19 -24.90 13.35
C SER A 49 4.09 -23.84 13.44
N ALA A 50 3.54 -23.58 14.61
CA ALA A 50 2.56 -22.52 14.85
C ALA A 50 3.19 -21.12 14.74
N ASP A 51 4.40 -20.92 15.29
CA ASP A 51 5.14 -19.65 15.20
C ASP A 51 5.71 -19.39 13.79
N THR A 52 5.96 -20.46 13.02
CA THR A 52 6.48 -20.37 11.65
C THR A 52 5.35 -20.15 10.64
N GLN A 53 4.09 -20.36 11.04
CA GLN A 53 2.97 -20.16 10.12
C GLN A 53 2.85 -18.68 9.75
N MET A 54 2.98 -18.41 8.46
CA MET A 54 2.84 -17.05 7.94
C MET A 54 1.40 -16.56 8.12
N THR A 55 1.24 -15.44 8.82
CA THR A 55 -0.04 -14.80 9.11
C THR A 55 -0.21 -13.54 8.27
N LEU A 56 -1.41 -12.96 8.25
CA LEU A 56 -1.73 -11.82 7.41
C LEU A 56 -0.82 -10.62 7.66
N LEU A 57 -0.67 -10.22 8.93
CA LEU A 57 0.12 -9.04 9.28
C LEU A 57 1.62 -9.31 9.14
N LYS A 58 2.11 -10.50 9.50
CA LYS A 58 3.50 -10.92 9.25
C LYS A 58 3.85 -10.87 7.75
N GLN A 59 2.94 -11.33 6.89
CA GLN A 59 3.14 -11.25 5.43
C GLN A 59 3.19 -9.81 4.93
N LEU A 60 2.34 -8.96 5.49
CA LEU A 60 2.33 -7.54 5.14
C LEU A 60 3.60 -6.82 5.64
N ASP A 61 4.08 -7.17 6.85
CA ASP A 61 5.34 -6.67 7.41
C ASP A 61 6.54 -7.10 6.53
N ALA A 62 6.57 -8.34 6.05
CA ALA A 62 7.58 -8.81 5.09
C ALA A 62 7.55 -8.03 3.76
N ILE A 63 6.36 -7.71 3.26
CA ILE A 63 6.22 -6.87 2.05
C ILE A 63 6.71 -5.44 2.31
N ILE A 64 6.42 -4.87 3.49
CA ILE A 64 6.90 -3.54 3.88
C ILE A 64 8.44 -3.53 3.91
N ALA A 65 9.06 -4.52 4.53
CA ALA A 65 10.52 -4.64 4.59
C ALA A 65 11.15 -4.78 3.19
N ASP A 66 10.53 -5.56 2.29
CA ASP A 66 10.97 -5.65 0.88
C ASP A 66 10.89 -4.30 0.18
N ILE A 67 9.77 -3.57 0.34
CA ILE A 67 9.61 -2.23 -0.24
C ILE A 67 10.66 -1.26 0.31
N GLU A 68 10.92 -1.27 1.63
CA GLU A 68 11.92 -0.41 2.28
C GLU A 68 13.32 -0.64 1.70
N SER A 69 13.71 -1.90 1.52
CA SER A 69 15.02 -2.25 0.94
C SER A 69 15.18 -1.83 -0.52
N ARG A 70 14.08 -1.65 -1.26
CA ARG A 70 14.06 -1.35 -2.70
C ARG A 70 13.63 0.08 -3.02
N ILE A 71 13.57 0.97 -2.02
CA ILE A 71 13.30 2.40 -2.24
C ILE A 71 14.45 3.01 -3.05
N GLY A 72 14.10 3.71 -4.12
CA GLY A 72 15.07 4.33 -5.04
C GLY A 72 15.49 3.45 -6.21
N ILE A 73 15.19 2.14 -6.17
CA ILE A 73 15.38 1.19 -7.28
C ILE A 73 14.03 0.99 -7.98
N ASP A 74 13.09 0.29 -7.33
CA ASP A 74 11.79 -0.08 -7.91
C ASP A 74 10.63 0.71 -7.29
N TYR A 75 10.80 1.22 -6.07
CA TYR A 75 9.77 1.92 -5.33
C TYR A 75 10.16 3.37 -5.02
N LYS A 76 9.17 4.26 -5.15
CA LYS A 76 9.29 5.65 -4.69
C LYS A 76 9.05 5.73 -3.18
N LYS A 77 9.71 6.68 -2.49
CA LYS A 77 9.51 6.93 -1.05
C LYS A 77 8.04 7.07 -0.65
N GLY A 78 7.21 7.69 -1.50
CA GLY A 78 5.77 7.87 -1.26
C GLY A 78 4.93 6.59 -1.28
N THR A 79 5.49 5.44 -1.72
CA THR A 79 4.76 4.16 -1.72
C THR A 79 4.67 3.54 -0.34
N LEU A 80 5.74 3.63 0.44
CA LEU A 80 5.87 3.00 1.76
C LEU A 80 4.78 3.41 2.77
N PRO A 81 4.44 4.71 2.96
CA PRO A 81 3.41 5.12 3.92
C PRO A 81 2.07 4.45 3.70
N ASN A 82 1.68 4.20 2.45
CA ASN A 82 0.40 3.56 2.13
C ASN A 82 0.32 2.12 2.68
N TYR A 83 1.43 1.36 2.60
CA TYR A 83 1.51 0.02 3.17
C TYR A 83 1.53 0.06 4.70
N GLN A 84 2.26 0.98 5.30
CA GLN A 84 2.33 1.17 6.74
C GLN A 84 0.96 1.54 7.33
N TYR A 85 0.23 2.48 6.71
CA TYR A 85 -1.14 2.82 7.13
C TYR A 85 -2.13 1.66 6.93
N THR A 86 -2.00 0.90 5.85
CA THR A 86 -2.82 -0.31 5.66
C THR A 86 -2.54 -1.33 6.76
N ARG A 87 -1.27 -1.55 7.09
CA ARG A 87 -0.85 -2.45 8.17
C ARG A 87 -1.43 -2.02 9.53
N LEU A 88 -1.35 -0.72 9.83
CA LEU A 88 -1.86 -0.15 11.07
C LEU A 88 -3.40 -0.31 11.16
N THR A 89 -4.13 0.02 10.11
CA THR A 89 -5.59 -0.09 10.08
C THR A 89 -6.07 -1.54 10.16
N LEU A 90 -5.37 -2.47 9.48
CA LEU A 90 -5.64 -3.90 9.60
C LEU A 90 -5.40 -4.42 11.01
N GLY A 91 -4.29 -4.02 11.64
CA GLY A 91 -4.00 -4.43 13.02
C GLY A 91 -5.06 -3.94 14.01
N LEU A 92 -5.51 -2.68 13.87
CA LEU A 92 -6.60 -2.15 14.70
C LEU A 92 -7.93 -2.90 14.48
N PHE A 93 -8.26 -3.24 13.25
CA PHE A 93 -9.45 -4.01 12.91
C PHE A 93 -9.39 -5.41 13.51
N VAL A 94 -8.29 -6.14 13.29
CA VAL A 94 -8.08 -7.50 13.82
C VAL A 94 -8.18 -7.51 15.33
N LYS A 95 -7.50 -6.59 15.99
CA LYS A 95 -7.55 -6.50 17.47
C LYS A 95 -8.95 -6.20 17.99
N LYS A 96 -9.68 -5.32 17.32
CA LYS A 96 -11.04 -4.95 17.73
C LYS A 96 -12.03 -6.09 17.48
N ARG A 97 -11.96 -6.74 16.33
CA ARG A 97 -12.95 -7.72 15.88
C ARG A 97 -12.71 -9.13 16.45
N TYR A 98 -11.43 -9.53 16.50
CA TYR A 98 -11.02 -10.89 16.86
C TYR A 98 -10.32 -10.97 18.22
N GLY A 99 -9.92 -9.85 18.81
CA GLY A 99 -9.18 -9.81 20.08
C GLY A 99 -7.76 -10.39 19.98
N THR A 100 -7.27 -10.68 18.80
CA THR A 100 -5.95 -11.24 18.50
C THR A 100 -5.04 -10.17 17.90
N ASP A 101 -3.73 -10.39 17.97
CA ASP A 101 -2.76 -9.47 17.36
C ASP A 101 -2.55 -9.75 15.87
N ASP A 102 -2.94 -10.92 15.36
CA ASP A 102 -2.85 -11.29 13.95
C ASP A 102 -3.89 -12.37 13.60
N VAL A 103 -4.09 -12.64 12.30
CA VAL A 103 -5.07 -13.61 11.77
C VAL A 103 -4.38 -14.54 10.77
N ALA A 104 -4.64 -15.84 10.89
CA ALA A 104 -4.16 -16.83 9.93
C ALA A 104 -4.90 -16.72 8.60
N PHE A 105 -4.21 -17.02 7.49
CA PHE A 105 -4.84 -16.98 6.15
C PHE A 105 -6.05 -17.93 6.01
N GLY A 106 -6.07 -19.03 6.75
CA GLY A 106 -7.21 -19.96 6.74
C GLY A 106 -8.51 -19.38 7.35
N GLU A 107 -8.41 -18.32 8.14
CA GLU A 107 -9.54 -17.64 8.79
C GLU A 107 -10.08 -16.47 7.96
N LEU A 108 -9.37 -16.11 6.89
CA LEU A 108 -9.82 -15.04 5.99
C LEU A 108 -10.93 -15.59 5.11
N ASP A 109 -12.00 -14.82 5.01
CA ASP A 109 -13.12 -15.08 4.10
C ASP A 109 -13.56 -13.78 3.41
N GLU A 110 -14.57 -13.86 2.56
CA GLU A 110 -15.12 -12.67 1.92
C GLU A 110 -15.80 -11.74 2.95
N GLN A 111 -16.33 -12.32 4.03
CA GLN A 111 -16.95 -11.55 5.10
C GLN A 111 -15.92 -10.70 5.84
N PHE A 112 -14.72 -11.25 6.13
CA PHE A 112 -13.61 -10.49 6.70
C PHE A 112 -13.30 -9.25 5.86
N ILE A 113 -13.25 -9.38 4.54
CA ILE A 113 -12.93 -8.27 3.63
C ILE A 113 -14.02 -7.20 3.68
N ARG A 114 -15.31 -7.60 3.74
CA ARG A 114 -16.44 -6.69 3.85
C ARG A 114 -16.42 -5.95 5.20
N GLU A 115 -16.25 -6.69 6.30
CA GLU A 115 -16.19 -6.12 7.65
C GLU A 115 -15.00 -5.14 7.79
N TYR A 116 -13.85 -5.45 7.19
CA TYR A 116 -12.72 -4.51 7.15
C TYR A 116 -13.04 -3.25 6.34
N MET A 117 -13.75 -3.39 5.23
CA MET A 117 -14.20 -2.26 4.43
C MET A 117 -15.15 -1.36 5.24
N ASP A 118 -16.15 -1.95 5.91
CA ASP A 118 -17.11 -1.22 6.73
C ASP A 118 -16.43 -0.55 7.93
N PHE A 119 -15.50 -1.23 8.59
CA PHE A 119 -14.68 -0.64 9.65
C PHE A 119 -13.91 0.60 9.17
N CYS A 120 -13.32 0.55 7.97
CA CYS A 120 -12.60 1.69 7.42
C CYS A 120 -13.52 2.86 7.05
N LEU A 121 -14.71 2.59 6.51
CA LEU A 121 -15.68 3.60 6.10
C LEU A 121 -16.39 4.23 7.32
N ASP A 122 -17.00 3.39 8.15
CA ASP A 122 -17.93 3.83 9.18
C ASP A 122 -17.22 4.26 10.47
N GLU A 123 -16.27 3.44 10.93
CA GLU A 123 -15.61 3.73 12.21
C GLU A 123 -14.39 4.65 12.07
N ARG A 124 -13.64 4.50 10.98
CA ARG A 124 -12.46 5.34 10.72
C ARG A 124 -12.78 6.59 9.90
N GLY A 125 -13.99 6.68 9.32
CA GLY A 125 -14.41 7.81 8.51
C GLY A 125 -13.56 8.04 7.26
N LEU A 126 -12.94 6.99 6.71
CA LEU A 126 -12.03 7.12 5.57
C LEU A 126 -12.81 7.29 4.27
N ALA A 127 -12.28 8.08 3.35
CA ALA A 127 -12.85 8.22 2.02
C ALA A 127 -12.79 6.89 1.25
N LEU A 128 -13.81 6.59 0.45
CA LEU A 128 -13.92 5.36 -0.34
C LEU A 128 -12.69 5.08 -1.21
N ASP A 129 -12.07 6.12 -1.79
CA ASP A 129 -10.85 5.96 -2.60
C ASP A 129 -9.65 5.49 -1.75
N THR A 130 -9.55 5.95 -0.49
CA THR A 130 -8.53 5.49 0.46
C THR A 130 -8.76 4.03 0.85
N VAL A 131 -10.01 3.68 1.18
CA VAL A 131 -10.40 2.30 1.53
C VAL A 131 -10.13 1.35 0.37
N ARG A 132 -10.49 1.76 -0.85
CA ARG A 132 -10.20 1.01 -2.08
C ARG A 132 -8.69 0.76 -2.24
N HIS A 133 -7.86 1.73 -1.92
CA HIS A 133 -6.40 1.57 -1.97
C HIS A 133 -5.90 0.55 -0.93
N TYR A 134 -6.43 0.60 0.30
CA TYR A 134 -6.11 -0.39 1.34
C TYR A 134 -6.55 -1.80 0.97
N LEU A 135 -7.76 -1.94 0.41
CA LEU A 135 -8.23 -3.22 -0.11
C LEU A 135 -7.37 -3.74 -1.27
N ALA A 136 -6.83 -2.87 -2.12
CA ALA A 136 -5.91 -3.27 -3.19
C ALA A 136 -4.58 -3.81 -2.63
N ILE A 137 -4.06 -3.20 -1.56
CA ILE A 137 -2.87 -3.69 -0.85
C ILE A 137 -3.16 -5.04 -0.19
N LEU A 138 -4.28 -5.17 0.52
CA LEU A 138 -4.73 -6.44 1.12
C LEU A 138 -4.87 -7.54 0.06
N LYS A 139 -5.49 -7.23 -1.07
CA LYS A 139 -5.60 -8.14 -2.23
C LYS A 139 -4.23 -8.59 -2.75
N LYS A 140 -3.25 -7.68 -2.85
CA LYS A 140 -1.88 -8.00 -3.25
C LYS A 140 -1.21 -8.90 -2.21
N THR A 141 -1.37 -8.65 -0.92
CA THR A 141 -0.84 -9.46 0.18
C THR A 141 -1.38 -10.88 0.12
N CYS A 142 -2.70 -11.06 0.02
CA CYS A 142 -3.32 -12.38 -0.12
C CYS A 142 -2.87 -13.13 -1.37
N ARG A 143 -2.65 -12.42 -2.48
CA ARG A 143 -2.15 -13.02 -3.72
C ARG A 143 -0.71 -13.52 -3.59
N ILE A 144 0.15 -12.76 -2.89
CA ILE A 144 1.53 -13.18 -2.62
C ILE A 144 1.54 -14.40 -1.72
N ALA A 145 0.75 -14.39 -0.63
CA ALA A 145 0.63 -15.52 0.29
C ALA A 145 0.12 -16.79 -0.41
N PHE A 146 -0.89 -16.66 -1.27
CA PHE A 146 -1.40 -17.78 -2.08
C PHE A 146 -0.33 -18.35 -3.02
N LYS A 147 0.42 -17.49 -3.72
CA LYS A 147 1.52 -17.93 -4.61
C LYS A 147 2.68 -18.58 -3.86
N ALA A 148 2.94 -18.16 -2.63
CA ALA A 148 3.95 -18.73 -1.76
C ALA A 148 3.51 -20.02 -1.04
N GLY A 149 2.26 -20.46 -1.23
CA GLY A 149 1.72 -21.65 -0.57
C GLY A 149 1.33 -21.46 0.89
N HIS A 150 1.31 -20.20 1.38
CA HIS A 150 0.89 -19.88 2.75
C HIS A 150 -0.63 -19.87 2.93
N SER A 151 -1.38 -19.90 1.84
CA SER A 151 -2.84 -19.95 1.81
C SER A 151 -3.31 -20.97 0.77
N GLU A 152 -4.24 -21.83 1.16
CA GLU A 152 -4.84 -22.82 0.25
C GLU A 152 -5.83 -22.20 -0.73
N ARG A 153 -6.39 -21.02 -0.39
CA ARG A 153 -7.42 -20.34 -1.17
C ARG A 153 -7.03 -18.90 -1.47
N TYR A 154 -7.46 -18.43 -2.64
CA TYR A 154 -7.35 -17.00 -2.95
C TYR A 154 -8.64 -16.27 -2.54
N HIS A 155 -8.59 -15.57 -1.43
CA HIS A 155 -9.75 -14.95 -0.75
C HIS A 155 -10.44 -13.84 -1.56
N PHE A 156 -9.77 -13.28 -2.55
CA PHE A 156 -10.33 -12.23 -3.43
C PHE A 156 -10.87 -12.75 -4.77
N MET A 157 -11.10 -14.07 -4.92
CA MET A 157 -11.52 -14.63 -6.20
C MET A 157 -12.85 -14.00 -6.68
N HIS A 158 -13.81 -13.86 -5.78
CA HIS A 158 -15.15 -13.35 -6.09
C HIS A 158 -15.37 -11.90 -5.63
N PHE A 159 -14.47 -11.36 -4.80
CA PHE A 159 -14.60 -10.00 -4.28
C PHE A 159 -14.17 -8.96 -5.32
N LYS A 160 -15.11 -8.10 -5.70
CA LYS A 160 -14.84 -6.95 -6.58
C LYS A 160 -14.58 -5.71 -5.72
N LEU A 161 -13.45 -5.06 -5.98
CA LEU A 161 -13.16 -3.78 -5.35
C LEU A 161 -14.24 -2.74 -5.70
N PRO A 162 -14.61 -1.85 -4.77
CA PRO A 162 -15.52 -0.75 -5.05
C PRO A 162 -15.04 0.05 -6.26
N GLN A 163 -15.97 0.48 -7.11
CA GLN A 163 -15.62 1.29 -8.27
C GLN A 163 -15.15 2.67 -7.83
N LYS A 164 -14.13 3.17 -8.51
CA LYS A 164 -13.69 4.56 -8.34
C LYS A 164 -14.79 5.48 -8.86
N LYS A 165 -15.20 6.47 -8.07
CA LYS A 165 -16.01 7.57 -8.60
C LYS A 165 -15.13 8.35 -9.59
N GLU A 166 -15.55 8.41 -10.83
CA GLU A 166 -14.91 9.27 -11.82
C GLU A 166 -15.22 10.71 -11.46
N ASN A 167 -14.25 11.37 -10.85
CA ASN A 167 -14.29 12.81 -10.73
C ASN A 167 -13.70 13.39 -12.02
N PRO A 168 -14.45 14.19 -12.79
CA PRO A 168 -13.89 14.84 -13.96
C PRO A 168 -12.66 15.66 -13.55
N PRO A 169 -11.60 15.65 -14.36
CA PRO A 169 -10.42 16.44 -14.06
C PRO A 169 -10.82 17.92 -13.94
N LYS A 170 -10.41 18.56 -12.85
CA LYS A 170 -10.61 20.01 -12.70
C LYS A 170 -9.67 20.72 -13.66
N ALA A 171 -10.18 21.07 -14.82
CA ALA A 171 -9.43 21.89 -15.78
C ALA A 171 -9.68 23.38 -15.50
N LEU A 172 -8.63 24.19 -15.65
CA LEU A 172 -8.77 25.65 -15.65
C LEU A 172 -9.51 26.11 -16.90
N THR A 173 -10.39 27.08 -16.72
CA THR A 173 -10.96 27.76 -17.88
C THR A 173 -9.91 28.65 -18.55
N ARG A 174 -10.12 28.96 -19.82
CA ARG A 174 -9.22 29.88 -20.54
C ARG A 174 -9.17 31.27 -19.86
N GLU A 175 -10.29 31.71 -19.33
CA GLU A 175 -10.39 33.00 -18.65
C GLU A 175 -9.57 33.01 -17.35
N ASP A 176 -9.66 31.94 -16.55
CA ASP A 176 -8.89 31.84 -15.31
C ASP A 176 -7.38 31.70 -15.59
N PHE A 177 -7.02 31.00 -16.65
CA PHE A 177 -5.62 30.92 -17.11
C PHE A 177 -5.07 32.30 -17.47
N LEU A 178 -5.84 33.12 -18.21
CA LEU A 178 -5.44 34.49 -18.57
C LEU A 178 -5.33 35.38 -17.33
N LYS A 179 -6.25 35.28 -16.36
CA LYS A 179 -6.14 36.00 -15.08
C LYS A 179 -4.86 35.65 -14.32
N ILE A 180 -4.48 34.37 -14.31
CA ILE A 180 -3.24 33.92 -13.67
C ILE A 180 -2.00 34.49 -14.41
N ARG A 181 -2.01 34.47 -15.74
CA ARG A 181 -0.96 34.99 -16.57
C ARG A 181 -0.71 36.48 -16.31
N ASP A 182 -1.80 37.25 -16.29
CA ASP A 182 -1.76 38.71 -16.21
C ASP A 182 -1.77 39.24 -14.77
N LEU A 183 -1.67 38.32 -13.77
CA LEU A 183 -1.66 38.69 -12.35
C LEU A 183 -0.40 39.47 -12.00
N GLU A 184 -0.57 40.72 -11.53
CA GLU A 184 0.52 41.53 -10.99
C GLU A 184 0.93 41.03 -9.61
N ILE A 185 2.15 40.55 -9.50
CA ILE A 185 2.71 40.02 -8.24
C ILE A 185 3.74 41.03 -7.72
N PRO A 186 3.56 41.53 -6.48
CA PRO A 186 4.52 42.45 -5.88
C PRO A 186 5.94 41.86 -5.82
N GLU A 187 6.98 42.66 -6.05
CA GLU A 187 8.38 42.24 -6.05
C GLU A 187 8.83 41.53 -4.77
N ARG A 188 8.20 41.86 -3.62
CA ARG A 188 8.47 41.19 -2.34
C ARG A 188 8.05 39.70 -2.31
N ARG A 189 7.23 39.26 -3.27
CA ARG A 189 6.72 37.87 -3.37
C ARG A 189 7.35 37.12 -4.54
N LYS A 190 8.67 37.16 -4.67
CA LYS A 190 9.43 36.50 -5.76
C LYS A 190 9.12 35.03 -5.91
N SER A 191 8.92 34.29 -4.80
CA SER A 191 8.56 32.86 -4.86
C SER A 191 7.20 32.61 -5.52
N LEU A 192 6.24 33.49 -5.31
CA LEU A 192 4.91 33.38 -5.94
C LEU A 192 4.99 33.69 -7.44
N ALA A 193 5.79 34.69 -7.83
CA ALA A 193 6.04 34.99 -9.23
C ALA A 193 6.70 33.79 -9.95
N LEU A 194 7.72 33.19 -9.33
CA LEU A 194 8.34 31.96 -9.85
C LEU A 194 7.34 30.81 -9.97
N THR A 195 6.50 30.61 -8.97
CA THR A 195 5.46 29.55 -9.01
C THR A 195 4.46 29.76 -10.15
N ARG A 196 4.01 31.02 -10.36
CA ARG A 196 3.16 31.37 -11.50
C ARG A 196 3.85 31.06 -12.83
N ASP A 197 5.10 31.46 -12.99
CA ASP A 197 5.84 31.28 -14.25
C ASP A 197 6.10 29.81 -14.56
N LEU A 198 6.45 28.99 -13.54
CA LEU A 198 6.55 27.53 -13.67
C LEU A 198 5.22 26.87 -14.03
N PHE A 199 4.12 27.35 -13.44
CA PHE A 199 2.79 26.87 -13.78
C PHE A 199 2.40 27.19 -15.23
N LEU A 200 2.63 28.42 -15.68
CA LEU A 200 2.40 28.83 -17.05
C LEU A 200 3.26 28.01 -18.03
N PHE A 201 4.54 27.82 -17.70
CA PHE A 201 5.42 26.96 -18.46
C PHE A 201 4.86 25.54 -18.61
N ALA A 202 4.42 24.92 -17.49
CA ALA A 202 3.81 23.60 -17.50
C ALA A 202 2.56 23.55 -18.40
N CYS A 203 1.72 24.58 -18.34
CA CYS A 203 0.51 24.67 -19.15
C CYS A 203 0.82 24.79 -20.65
N TYR A 204 1.81 25.59 -21.04
CA TYR A 204 2.19 25.76 -22.46
C TYR A 204 2.92 24.54 -23.03
N THR A 205 3.69 23.84 -22.22
CA THR A 205 4.54 22.74 -22.68
C THR A 205 3.91 21.36 -22.47
N GLY A 206 2.85 21.26 -21.66
CA GLY A 206 2.29 19.99 -21.22
C GLY A 206 3.20 19.19 -20.30
N THR A 207 4.26 19.81 -19.75
CA THR A 207 5.25 19.14 -18.90
C THR A 207 4.67 18.92 -17.51
N ALA A 208 4.82 17.70 -16.98
CA ALA A 208 4.40 17.42 -15.61
C ALA A 208 5.26 18.16 -14.58
N TYR A 209 4.65 18.55 -13.45
CA TYR A 209 5.35 19.28 -12.39
C TYR A 209 6.65 18.61 -11.93
N ALA A 210 6.65 17.28 -11.80
CA ALA A 210 7.85 16.52 -11.41
C ALA A 210 9.00 16.63 -12.45
N ASP A 211 8.63 16.76 -13.72
CA ASP A 211 9.62 16.79 -14.81
C ASP A 211 10.26 18.17 -14.96
N ILE A 212 9.60 19.24 -14.50
CA ILE A 212 10.15 20.59 -14.54
C ILE A 212 11.48 20.68 -13.79
N PHE A 213 11.61 19.99 -12.65
CA PHE A 213 12.83 19.96 -11.85
C PHE A 213 13.97 19.15 -12.47
N THR A 214 13.65 18.29 -13.43
CA THR A 214 14.64 17.46 -14.16
C THR A 214 15.03 18.06 -15.52
N LEU A 215 14.38 19.16 -15.93
CA LEU A 215 14.67 19.80 -17.21
C LEU A 215 16.10 20.34 -17.23
N THR A 216 16.90 19.80 -18.13
CA THR A 216 18.23 20.31 -18.44
C THR A 216 18.19 21.18 -19.70
N CYS A 217 19.13 22.09 -19.83
CA CYS A 217 19.25 23.00 -20.98
C CYS A 217 19.28 22.26 -22.34
N ARG A 218 19.73 21.00 -22.38
CA ARG A 218 19.75 20.16 -23.60
C ARG A 218 18.34 19.69 -24.01
N MET A 219 17.44 19.51 -23.08
CA MET A 219 16.05 19.12 -23.38
C MET A 219 15.23 20.32 -23.85
N CYS A 220 15.54 21.50 -23.34
CA CYS A 220 14.88 22.76 -23.71
C CYS A 220 15.16 23.20 -25.16
N SER A 221 16.35 22.90 -25.68
CA SER A 221 16.80 23.42 -26.99
C SER A 221 16.08 22.78 -28.21
N ARG A 222 15.43 21.63 -28.06
CA ARG A 222 14.76 20.96 -29.20
C ARG A 222 13.26 21.25 -29.36
N CYS A 223 12.55 21.58 -28.29
CA CYS A 223 11.09 21.73 -28.32
C CYS A 223 10.58 23.17 -28.15
N LEU A 224 11.36 24.09 -27.64
CA LEU A 224 10.87 25.36 -27.11
C LEU A 224 11.34 26.62 -27.82
N LEU A 225 12.31 26.52 -28.73
CA LEU A 225 12.94 27.71 -29.36
C LEU A 225 12.02 28.47 -30.33
N ARG A 226 10.87 27.92 -30.74
CA ARG A 226 9.97 28.62 -31.67
C ARG A 226 8.84 29.41 -31.02
N GLU A 227 8.41 29.05 -29.81
CA GLU A 227 7.22 29.69 -29.18
C GLU A 227 7.54 30.58 -27.97
N LEU A 228 8.70 30.38 -27.33
CA LEU A 228 9.07 31.11 -26.13
C LEU A 228 9.98 32.35 -26.35
N GLN A 229 10.24 32.73 -27.57
CA GLN A 229 11.03 33.96 -27.88
C GLN A 229 10.39 35.26 -27.35
N GLN A 230 9.17 35.21 -26.84
CA GLN A 230 8.47 36.39 -26.28
C GLN A 230 8.47 36.48 -24.74
N LEU A 231 9.01 35.49 -24.03
CA LEU A 231 9.03 35.51 -22.58
C LEU A 231 10.48 35.64 -22.07
N SER A 232 10.69 36.63 -21.21
CA SER A 232 11.90 36.86 -20.42
C SER A 232 12.31 35.67 -19.52
N PHE A 233 11.65 34.54 -19.66
CA PHE A 233 11.83 33.30 -18.91
C PHE A 233 13.20 32.65 -19.12
N TRP A 234 13.83 32.86 -20.29
CA TRP A 234 15.17 32.30 -20.58
C TRP A 234 16.29 32.85 -19.68
N GLU A 235 16.15 34.10 -19.24
CA GLU A 235 17.13 34.69 -18.31
C GLU A 235 16.97 34.15 -16.88
N LEU A 236 15.73 33.82 -16.46
CA LEU A 236 15.45 33.23 -15.16
C LEU A 236 15.94 31.77 -15.07
N CYS A 237 15.67 30.95 -16.08
CA CYS A 237 16.18 29.57 -16.14
C CYS A 237 17.70 29.48 -16.12
N ARG A 238 18.39 30.50 -16.66
CA ARG A 238 19.83 30.51 -16.74
C ARG A 238 20.52 30.92 -15.44
N LYS A 239 19.87 31.68 -14.57
CA LYS A 239 20.48 32.26 -13.37
C LYS A 239 20.05 31.61 -12.04
N GLU A 240 18.86 31.12 -11.91
CA GLU A 240 18.30 30.76 -10.59
C GLU A 240 17.80 29.30 -10.43
N LEU A 241 17.57 28.57 -11.50
CA LEU A 241 16.94 27.21 -11.42
C LEU A 241 17.91 26.04 -11.52
N LEU A 242 19.17 26.28 -11.83
CA LEU A 242 20.17 25.22 -11.84
C LEU A 242 20.99 25.30 -10.55
N PRO A 243 20.84 24.36 -9.60
CA PRO A 243 21.88 24.20 -8.58
C PRO A 243 23.19 23.90 -9.30
N LYS A 244 24.21 24.68 -8.97
CA LYS A 244 25.57 24.40 -9.45
C LYS A 244 25.90 22.95 -9.11
N PRO A 245 26.44 22.14 -10.04
CA PRO A 245 26.86 20.80 -9.71
C PRO A 245 27.86 20.91 -8.57
N ALA A 246 27.57 20.27 -7.45
CA ALA A 246 28.56 20.02 -6.42
C ALA A 246 29.60 19.06 -7.03
N PHE A 247 30.83 19.57 -7.18
CA PHE A 247 32.01 18.76 -7.45
C PHE A 247 32.34 17.92 -6.21
#